data_fdaaf079d7772707cd35c8cf049b3e6d
#
_entry.id   fdaaf079d7772707cd35c8cf049b3e6d
#
_cell.length_a   1.000
_cell.length_b   1.000
_cell.length_c   1.000
_cell.angle_alpha   90.00
_cell.angle_beta   90.00
_cell.angle_gamma   90.00
#
_symmetry.space_group_name_H-M   'P 1'
#
loop_
_entity.id
_entity.type
_entity.pdbx_description
1 polymer ?
#
loop_
_entity_poly.entity_id
_entity_poly.type
_entity_poly.pdbx_seq_one_letter_code
_entity_poly.pdbx_strand_id
1 'polypeptide(L)'
;YPKKNVLILEEHFVFGKREGYLSYDDIFLKNLNDIETLSAAFANGIIIIHDSISTGAELAAFASNEMLKDKMCVLEPDSTGIEERKISAFLELAFFSTDSKIRRIVYYPEVYSFEISEKHVEKRTNFVNNTITPILGDKICSFIDYCKLELDIRFEKMKFGKINNSVGVISYSKNGNELQVYVSGQVILYQVMGLLSINDIRKQLRKKKRLYEHIDFVCGQYKNILHHTIQEKLKSETNTILVSVKEINVELRDVIAYSLYMLQALELISILKEKELYKIGLKNNLGIFLSELDDIVSEEDNEILEFLNE
;
A
#
# COMPACT_ATOMS: atom_id res chain seq x y z
N TYR A 1 -8.66 -17.23 4.68
CA TYR A 1 -7.23 -17.14 4.32
C TYR A 1 -6.42 -16.70 5.53
N PRO A 2 -5.95 -17.63 6.38
CA PRO A 2 -5.28 -17.29 7.65
C PRO A 2 -3.91 -16.63 7.49
N LYS A 3 -3.39 -16.48 6.27
CA LYS A 3 -2.05 -15.90 5.99
C LYS A 3 -2.07 -14.55 5.27
N LYS A 4 -3.23 -13.94 5.05
CA LYS A 4 -3.31 -12.65 4.35
C LYS A 4 -3.59 -11.52 5.31
N ASN A 5 -2.78 -10.47 5.25
CA ASN A 5 -2.98 -9.26 6.03
C ASN A 5 -4.04 -8.40 5.33
N VAL A 6 -5.25 -8.42 5.87
CA VAL A 6 -6.33 -7.52 5.46
C VAL A 6 -6.34 -6.33 6.42
N LEU A 7 -6.26 -5.12 5.87
CA LEU A 7 -6.37 -3.89 6.63
C LEU A 7 -7.69 -3.20 6.30
N ILE A 8 -8.41 -2.86 7.35
CA ILE A 8 -9.57 -1.97 7.29
C ILE A 8 -9.10 -0.65 7.91
N LEU A 9 -9.18 0.44 7.14
CA LEU A 9 -8.58 1.72 7.55
C LEU A 9 -9.13 2.18 8.92
N GLU A 10 -10.43 2.14 9.11
CA GLU A 10 -11.10 2.61 10.31
C GLU A 10 -10.82 1.75 11.55
N GLU A 11 -10.47 0.47 11.37
CA GLU A 11 -10.26 -0.47 12.47
C GLU A 11 -8.79 -0.58 12.88
N HIS A 12 -7.88 -0.60 11.90
CA HIS A 12 -6.48 -0.93 12.15
C HIS A 12 -5.60 0.30 12.34
N PHE A 13 -6.04 1.47 11.85
CA PHE A 13 -5.29 2.69 11.98
C PHE A 13 -5.73 3.53 13.17
N VAL A 14 -4.77 4.19 13.79
CA VAL A 14 -5.01 5.06 14.95
C VAL A 14 -5.23 6.49 14.44
N PHE A 15 -6.47 6.86 14.16
CA PHE A 15 -6.81 8.20 13.67
C PHE A 15 -6.74 9.28 14.74
N GLY A 16 -7.00 8.96 15.99
CA GLY A 16 -6.91 9.88 17.10
C GLY A 16 -5.65 9.69 17.94
N LYS A 17 -5.38 10.62 18.85
CA LYS A 17 -4.28 10.47 19.81
C LYS A 17 -4.56 9.29 20.72
N ARG A 18 -3.69 8.29 20.67
CA ARG A 18 -3.72 7.13 21.54
C ARG A 18 -2.38 7.01 22.26
N GLU A 19 -2.43 6.93 23.58
CA GLU A 19 -1.23 6.79 24.39
C GLU A 19 -0.47 5.51 24.00
N GLY A 20 0.84 5.63 23.82
CA GLY A 20 1.69 4.49 23.47
C GLY A 20 1.72 4.11 22.00
N TYR A 21 1.01 4.82 21.10
CA TYR A 21 0.95 4.50 19.67
C TYR A 21 1.25 5.72 18.80
N LEU A 22 1.84 5.47 17.63
CA LEU A 22 1.91 6.44 16.56
C LEU A 22 0.49 6.64 16.02
N SER A 23 0.04 7.88 15.96
CA SER A 23 -1.28 8.24 15.45
C SER A 23 -1.16 9.01 14.14
N TYR A 24 -2.28 9.15 13.46
CA TYR A 24 -2.38 9.96 12.25
C TYR A 24 -1.79 11.38 12.42
N ASP A 25 -2.10 12.05 13.52
CA ASP A 25 -1.60 13.39 13.80
C ASP A 25 -0.07 13.48 13.92
N ASP A 26 0.58 12.34 14.19
CA ASP A 26 2.04 12.28 14.37
C ASP A 26 2.79 12.14 13.02
N ILE A 27 2.13 11.71 11.94
CA ILE A 27 2.77 11.38 10.66
C ILE A 27 2.78 12.52 9.63
N PHE A 28 2.29 13.68 10.00
CA PHE A 28 2.35 14.93 9.21
C PHE A 28 1.60 14.92 7.87
N LEU A 29 0.75 13.95 7.59
CA LEU A 29 -0.07 13.95 6.39
C LEU A 29 -1.18 15.01 6.51
N LYS A 30 -1.40 15.74 5.41
CA LYS A 30 -2.22 16.97 5.44
C LYS A 30 -3.70 16.72 5.27
N ASN A 31 -4.07 15.58 4.67
CA ASN A 31 -5.47 15.28 4.39
C ASN A 31 -5.72 13.76 4.30
N LEU A 32 -6.98 13.37 4.41
CA LEU A 32 -7.40 11.96 4.38
C LEU A 32 -7.10 11.31 3.01
N ASN A 33 -7.27 12.05 1.92
CA ASN A 33 -7.00 11.53 0.57
C ASN A 33 -5.54 11.09 0.39
N ASP A 34 -4.57 11.79 1.00
CA ASP A 34 -3.16 11.37 0.95
C ASP A 34 -2.96 10.03 1.67
N ILE A 35 -3.67 9.79 2.78
CA ILE A 35 -3.63 8.51 3.51
C ILE A 35 -4.22 7.40 2.69
N GLU A 36 -5.41 7.59 2.16
CA GLU A 36 -6.11 6.60 1.33
C GLU A 36 -5.26 6.24 0.12
N THR A 37 -4.71 7.24 -0.57
CA THR A 37 -3.83 7.04 -1.74
C THR A 37 -2.54 6.31 -1.36
N LEU A 38 -1.90 6.64 -0.23
CA LEU A 38 -0.70 5.93 0.24
C LEU A 38 -1.03 4.51 0.69
N SER A 39 -2.16 4.30 1.38
CA SER A 39 -2.62 2.96 1.73
C SER A 39 -2.81 2.10 0.49
N ALA A 40 -3.47 2.66 -0.52
CA ALA A 40 -3.67 2.03 -1.82
C ALA A 40 -2.35 1.75 -2.56
N ALA A 41 -1.39 2.69 -2.51
CA ALA A 41 -0.07 2.51 -3.12
C ALA A 41 0.70 1.36 -2.47
N PHE A 42 0.57 1.17 -1.16
CA PHE A 42 1.23 0.11 -0.41
C PHE A 42 0.54 -1.25 -0.50
N ALA A 43 -0.76 -1.28 -0.76
CA ALA A 43 -1.53 -2.51 -0.86
C ALA A 43 -1.23 -3.31 -2.13
N ASN A 44 -1.34 -4.63 -2.04
CA ASN A 44 -1.30 -5.52 -3.22
C ASN A 44 -2.62 -5.46 -3.98
N GLY A 45 -3.73 -5.33 -3.29
CA GLY A 45 -5.06 -5.19 -3.85
C GLY A 45 -5.96 -4.34 -2.96
N ILE A 46 -6.95 -3.71 -3.57
CA ILE A 46 -7.91 -2.82 -2.92
C ILE A 46 -9.30 -3.38 -3.20
N ILE A 47 -10.08 -3.59 -2.15
CA ILE A 47 -11.48 -3.99 -2.28
C ILE A 47 -12.34 -2.84 -1.77
N ILE A 48 -13.21 -2.32 -2.61
CA ILE A 48 -14.16 -1.26 -2.26
C ILE A 48 -15.57 -1.84 -2.30
N ILE A 49 -16.28 -1.71 -1.18
CA ILE A 49 -17.71 -2.03 -1.12
C ILE A 49 -18.46 -0.74 -1.42
N HIS A 50 -19.02 -0.65 -2.61
CA HIS A 50 -19.72 0.56 -3.07
C HIS A 50 -21.18 0.52 -2.58
N ASP A 51 -21.45 1.18 -1.47
CA ASP A 51 -22.79 1.26 -0.85
C ASP A 51 -23.20 2.69 -0.47
N SER A 52 -22.29 3.65 -0.61
CA SER A 52 -22.51 5.04 -0.19
C SER A 52 -21.88 6.06 -1.15
N ILE A 53 -22.25 7.33 -1.00
CA ILE A 53 -21.66 8.45 -1.77
C ILE A 53 -20.18 8.61 -1.43
N SER A 54 -19.78 8.39 -0.17
CA SER A 54 -18.37 8.49 0.23
C SER A 54 -17.50 7.44 -0.44
N THR A 55 -17.94 6.18 -0.46
CA THR A 55 -17.21 5.12 -1.17
C THR A 55 -17.19 5.35 -2.69
N GLY A 56 -18.19 6.03 -3.24
CA GLY A 56 -18.18 6.50 -4.63
C GLY A 56 -17.12 7.57 -4.90
N ALA A 57 -16.86 8.46 -3.94
CA ALA A 57 -15.80 9.46 -4.05
C ALA A 57 -14.40 8.84 -3.98
N GLU A 58 -14.17 7.91 -3.06
CA GLU A 58 -12.92 7.13 -2.96
C GLU A 58 -12.65 6.34 -4.25
N LEU A 59 -13.68 5.67 -4.76
CA LEU A 59 -13.61 4.96 -6.03
C LEU A 59 -13.20 5.88 -7.18
N ALA A 60 -13.75 7.09 -7.26
CA ALA A 60 -13.39 8.07 -8.28
C ALA A 60 -11.94 8.54 -8.14
N ALA A 61 -11.49 8.79 -6.92
CA ALA A 61 -10.11 9.19 -6.64
C ALA A 61 -9.11 8.11 -7.08
N PHE A 62 -9.35 6.85 -6.74
CA PHE A 62 -8.45 5.74 -7.11
C PHE A 62 -8.52 5.42 -8.60
N ALA A 63 -9.71 5.42 -9.21
CA ALA A 63 -9.89 5.13 -10.63
C ALA A 63 -9.21 6.17 -11.55
N SER A 64 -8.98 7.39 -11.06
CA SER A 64 -8.24 8.42 -11.80
C SER A 64 -6.74 8.17 -11.87
N ASN A 65 -6.21 7.25 -11.05
CA ASN A 65 -4.80 6.89 -11.00
C ASN A 65 -4.57 5.51 -11.64
N GLU A 66 -3.90 5.47 -12.79
CA GLU A 66 -3.67 4.24 -13.57
C GLU A 66 -2.97 3.14 -12.75
N MET A 67 -2.06 3.49 -11.86
CA MET A 67 -1.35 2.51 -11.03
C MET A 67 -2.22 1.92 -9.90
N LEU A 68 -3.16 2.70 -9.37
CA LEU A 68 -4.08 2.24 -8.32
C LEU A 68 -5.27 1.48 -8.92
N LYS A 69 -5.78 1.96 -10.06
CA LYS A 69 -6.86 1.33 -10.80
C LYS A 69 -6.63 -0.16 -11.03
N ASP A 70 -5.40 -0.54 -11.37
CA ASP A 70 -5.05 -1.92 -11.66
C ASP A 70 -5.08 -2.85 -10.45
N LYS A 71 -5.10 -2.30 -9.26
CA LYS A 71 -5.17 -3.04 -7.99
C LYS A 71 -6.58 -3.13 -7.39
N MET A 72 -7.61 -2.61 -8.07
CA MET A 72 -8.95 -2.44 -7.47
C MET A 72 -9.91 -3.55 -7.84
N CYS A 73 -10.74 -3.94 -6.88
CA CYS A 73 -11.97 -4.71 -7.05
C CYS A 73 -13.13 -3.96 -6.40
N VAL A 74 -14.19 -3.74 -7.14
CA VAL A 74 -15.39 -3.06 -6.66
C VAL A 74 -16.47 -4.10 -6.41
N LEU A 75 -17.00 -4.12 -5.20
CA LEU A 75 -18.18 -4.90 -4.84
C LEU A 75 -19.40 -3.98 -4.98
N GLU A 76 -20.24 -4.27 -5.96
CA GLU A 76 -21.39 -3.45 -6.34
C GLU A 76 -22.70 -4.13 -5.96
N PRO A 77 -23.64 -3.45 -5.29
CA PRO A 77 -24.95 -4.03 -5.02
C PRO A 77 -25.73 -4.25 -6.32
N ASP A 78 -26.32 -5.43 -6.45
CA ASP A 78 -27.17 -5.79 -7.59
C ASP A 78 -28.62 -5.46 -7.28
N SER A 79 -29.01 -4.23 -7.59
CA SER A 79 -30.38 -3.73 -7.34
C SER A 79 -31.41 -4.13 -8.39
N THR A 80 -30.97 -4.66 -9.54
CA THR A 80 -31.82 -4.80 -10.72
C THR A 80 -32.37 -6.20 -10.97
N GLY A 81 -31.97 -7.17 -10.14
CA GLY A 81 -32.32 -8.57 -10.42
C GLY A 81 -31.65 -9.08 -11.71
N ILE A 82 -32.06 -10.22 -12.21
CA ILE A 82 -31.31 -11.00 -13.19
C ILE A 82 -31.30 -10.41 -14.63
N GLU A 83 -32.17 -9.48 -14.96
CA GLU A 83 -32.48 -9.25 -16.39
C GLU A 83 -31.70 -8.12 -17.08
N GLU A 84 -31.29 -7.04 -16.42
CA GLU A 84 -30.51 -5.99 -17.09
C GLU A 84 -29.56 -5.27 -16.11
N ARG A 85 -28.37 -5.79 -15.94
CA ARG A 85 -27.30 -5.11 -15.22
C ARG A 85 -26.76 -3.95 -16.04
N LYS A 86 -27.30 -2.77 -15.83
CA LYS A 86 -26.68 -1.54 -16.37
C LYS A 86 -25.56 -1.13 -15.45
N ILE A 87 -24.34 -1.48 -15.85
CA ILE A 87 -23.12 -0.94 -15.23
C ILE A 87 -23.18 0.57 -15.43
N SER A 88 -22.89 1.35 -14.39
CA SER A 88 -22.81 2.80 -14.56
C SER A 88 -21.72 3.13 -15.60
N ALA A 89 -21.97 4.10 -16.46
CA ALA A 89 -21.00 4.53 -17.48
C ALA A 89 -19.64 4.90 -16.86
N PHE A 90 -19.64 5.37 -15.62
CA PHE A 90 -18.43 5.65 -14.87
C PHE A 90 -17.63 4.37 -14.58
N LEU A 91 -18.27 3.33 -14.05
CA LEU A 91 -17.61 2.04 -13.78
C LEU A 91 -17.14 1.38 -15.08
N GLU A 92 -17.94 1.44 -16.12
CA GLU A 92 -17.59 0.92 -17.44
C GLU A 92 -16.32 1.59 -17.97
N LEU A 93 -16.29 2.91 -18.02
CA LEU A 93 -15.14 3.67 -18.51
C LEU A 93 -13.90 3.52 -17.60
N ALA A 94 -14.09 3.43 -16.29
CA ALA A 94 -12.98 3.30 -15.35
C ALA A 94 -12.32 1.92 -15.39
N PHE A 95 -13.07 0.82 -15.59
CA PHE A 95 -12.57 -0.53 -15.40
C PHE A 95 -12.61 -1.44 -16.61
N PHE A 96 -13.46 -1.18 -17.62
CA PHE A 96 -13.61 -2.06 -18.77
C PHE A 96 -12.78 -1.65 -19.99
N SER A 97 -12.25 -0.45 -20.02
CA SER A 97 -11.36 0.01 -21.10
C SER A 97 -9.97 -0.64 -21.11
N THR A 98 -9.67 -1.47 -20.11
CA THR A 98 -8.41 -2.22 -20.00
C THR A 98 -8.64 -3.68 -20.34
N ASP A 99 -7.73 -4.28 -21.11
CA ASP A 99 -7.69 -5.72 -21.50
C ASP A 99 -7.56 -6.71 -20.31
N SER A 100 -7.96 -6.33 -19.11
CA SER A 100 -7.84 -7.19 -17.95
C SER A 100 -8.81 -8.38 -18.05
N LYS A 101 -8.26 -9.59 -18.10
CA LYS A 101 -8.99 -10.87 -18.14
C LYS A 101 -9.83 -11.13 -16.89
N ILE A 102 -9.72 -10.30 -15.86
CA ILE A 102 -10.40 -10.46 -14.57
C ILE A 102 -11.44 -9.37 -14.46
N ARG A 103 -12.67 -9.79 -14.21
CA ARG A 103 -13.76 -8.85 -13.89
C ARG A 103 -13.44 -8.25 -12.52
N ARG A 104 -13.16 -6.97 -12.50
CA ARG A 104 -12.88 -6.20 -11.28
C ARG A 104 -14.14 -5.66 -10.62
N ILE A 105 -15.29 -5.88 -11.23
CA ILE A 105 -16.59 -5.55 -10.64
C ILE A 105 -17.29 -6.85 -10.29
N VAL A 106 -17.61 -7.00 -9.02
CA VAL A 106 -18.28 -8.16 -8.47
C VAL A 106 -19.63 -7.71 -7.91
N TYR A 107 -20.70 -8.22 -8.49
CA TYR A 107 -22.05 -7.94 -8.00
C TYR A 107 -22.43 -8.86 -6.85
N TYR A 108 -23.08 -8.29 -5.85
CA TYR A 108 -23.70 -9.02 -4.76
C TYR A 108 -25.19 -8.66 -4.65
N PRO A 109 -26.09 -9.62 -4.33
CA PRO A 109 -27.52 -9.34 -4.24
C PRO A 109 -27.85 -8.41 -3.09
N GLU A 110 -28.74 -7.45 -3.32
CA GLU A 110 -29.32 -6.64 -2.27
C GLU A 110 -30.38 -7.44 -1.51
N VAL A 111 -30.39 -7.34 -0.21
CA VAL A 111 -31.39 -7.95 0.68
C VAL A 111 -32.20 -6.81 1.30
N TYR A 112 -33.52 -6.89 1.13
CA TYR A 112 -34.45 -5.95 1.79
C TYR A 112 -35.06 -6.61 3.02
N SER A 113 -35.00 -5.97 4.17
CA SER A 113 -35.78 -6.37 5.34
C SER A 113 -36.98 -5.46 5.48
N PHE A 114 -38.14 -6.07 5.72
CA PHE A 114 -39.38 -5.36 5.99
C PHE A 114 -39.69 -5.43 7.49
N GLU A 115 -39.75 -4.29 8.14
CA GLU A 115 -40.28 -4.19 9.49
C GLU A 115 -41.76 -3.84 9.42
N ILE A 116 -42.60 -4.78 9.78
CA ILE A 116 -44.07 -4.68 9.59
C ILE A 116 -44.69 -3.67 10.56
N SER A 117 -44.04 -3.38 11.70
CA SER A 117 -44.57 -2.50 12.74
C SER A 117 -44.50 -1.01 12.44
N GLU A 118 -43.54 -0.56 11.62
CA GLU A 118 -43.29 0.87 11.40
C GLU A 118 -43.33 1.29 9.92
N LYS A 119 -43.68 0.41 9.01
CA LYS A 119 -43.65 0.66 7.57
C LYS A 119 -42.27 1.11 7.03
N HIS A 120 -41.21 0.79 7.74
CA HIS A 120 -39.86 1.03 7.31
C HIS A 120 -39.35 -0.14 6.47
N VAL A 121 -38.86 0.18 5.25
CA VAL A 121 -38.09 -0.75 4.44
C VAL A 121 -36.62 -0.43 4.64
N GLU A 122 -35.92 -1.29 5.32
CA GLU A 122 -34.48 -1.16 5.50
C GLU A 122 -33.75 -2.00 4.46
N LYS A 123 -32.91 -1.35 3.67
CA LYS A 123 -32.04 -2.02 2.71
C LYS A 123 -30.86 -2.61 3.48
N ARG A 124 -30.69 -3.93 3.39
CA ARG A 124 -29.54 -4.60 3.98
C ARG A 124 -28.72 -5.28 2.90
N THR A 125 -27.41 -5.20 3.04
CA THR A 125 -26.48 -5.90 2.15
C THR A 125 -26.27 -7.34 2.57
N ASN A 126 -25.68 -8.16 1.70
CA ASN A 126 -25.33 -9.56 1.99
C ASN A 126 -24.30 -9.74 3.11
N PHE A 127 -23.72 -8.67 3.61
CA PHE A 127 -22.74 -8.71 4.71
C PHE A 127 -23.40 -8.73 6.09
N VAL A 128 -24.72 -8.84 6.16
CA VAL A 128 -25.46 -8.99 7.40
C VAL A 128 -25.02 -10.28 8.10
N ASN A 129 -24.80 -10.19 9.41
CA ASN A 129 -24.32 -11.28 10.27
C ASN A 129 -22.90 -11.79 9.95
N ASN A 130 -22.04 -10.97 9.37
CA ASN A 130 -20.66 -11.33 9.01
C ASN A 130 -20.58 -12.58 8.09
N THR A 131 -21.58 -12.79 7.25
CA THR A 131 -21.61 -13.91 6.32
C THR A 131 -21.65 -13.39 4.89
N ILE A 132 -20.90 -14.05 4.02
CA ILE A 132 -20.95 -13.85 2.56
C ILE A 132 -21.37 -15.15 1.88
N THR A 133 -22.02 -15.03 0.74
CA THR A 133 -22.36 -16.24 -0.04
C THR A 133 -21.09 -16.90 -0.56
N PRO A 134 -21.04 -18.25 -0.70
CA PRO A 134 -19.87 -18.93 -1.25
C PRO A 134 -19.41 -18.37 -2.59
N ILE A 135 -20.36 -18.08 -3.49
CA ILE A 135 -20.06 -17.53 -4.81
C ILE A 135 -19.38 -16.16 -4.73
N LEU A 136 -19.83 -15.28 -3.84
CA LEU A 136 -19.19 -13.97 -3.62
C LEU A 136 -17.81 -14.16 -2.99
N GLY A 137 -17.71 -15.06 -2.01
CA GLY A 137 -16.44 -15.42 -1.38
C GLY A 137 -15.41 -15.93 -2.40
N ASP A 138 -15.79 -16.84 -3.30
CA ASP A 138 -14.92 -17.37 -4.33
C ASP A 138 -14.42 -16.27 -5.30
N LYS A 139 -15.28 -15.33 -5.67
CA LYS A 139 -14.89 -14.21 -6.52
C LYS A 139 -13.89 -13.26 -5.83
N ILE A 140 -14.14 -12.94 -4.56
CA ILE A 140 -13.20 -12.15 -3.75
C ILE A 140 -11.87 -12.87 -3.61
N CYS A 141 -11.89 -14.18 -3.30
CA CYS A 141 -10.70 -14.99 -3.18
C CYS A 141 -9.90 -15.05 -4.50
N SER A 142 -10.59 -15.20 -5.62
CA SER A 142 -9.95 -15.18 -6.94
C SER A 142 -9.26 -13.84 -7.22
N PHE A 143 -9.86 -12.72 -6.83
CA PHE A 143 -9.23 -11.41 -6.93
C PHE A 143 -7.99 -11.30 -6.02
N ILE A 144 -8.11 -11.74 -4.77
CA ILE A 144 -7.00 -11.73 -3.83
C ILE A 144 -5.84 -12.61 -4.33
N ASP A 145 -6.14 -13.75 -4.96
CA ASP A 145 -5.10 -14.62 -5.53
C ASP A 145 -4.43 -14.02 -6.77
N TYR A 146 -5.18 -13.26 -7.55
CA TYR A 146 -4.62 -12.47 -8.65
C TYR A 146 -3.67 -11.37 -8.14
N CYS A 147 -3.98 -10.75 -7.01
CA CYS A 147 -3.14 -9.72 -6.39
C CYS A 147 -1.88 -10.28 -5.69
N LYS A 148 -1.62 -11.59 -5.76
CA LYS A 148 -0.34 -12.16 -5.34
C LYS A 148 0.74 -11.63 -6.30
N LEU A 149 1.53 -10.71 -5.82
CA LEU A 149 2.67 -10.19 -6.54
C LEU A 149 3.86 -11.13 -6.34
N GLU A 150 4.38 -11.60 -7.44
CA GLU A 150 5.81 -11.89 -7.55
C GLU A 150 6.51 -10.52 -7.57
N LEU A 151 7.18 -10.17 -6.49
CA LEU A 151 7.91 -8.91 -6.37
C LEU A 151 9.29 -9.09 -7.02
N ASP A 152 9.32 -8.96 -8.34
CA ASP A 152 10.57 -8.82 -9.09
C ASP A 152 10.99 -7.33 -9.05
N ILE A 153 11.87 -6.98 -8.10
CA ILE A 153 12.39 -5.60 -8.00
C ILE A 153 13.48 -5.41 -9.04
N ARG A 154 13.14 -4.70 -10.10
CA ARG A 154 14.06 -4.40 -11.21
C ARG A 154 14.38 -2.92 -11.29
N PHE A 155 15.63 -2.62 -11.64
CA PHE A 155 16.11 -1.26 -11.88
C PHE A 155 16.20 -1.00 -13.38
N GLU A 156 15.38 -0.08 -13.88
CA GLU A 156 15.37 0.29 -15.31
C GLU A 156 15.82 1.73 -15.51
N LYS A 157 16.87 1.88 -16.33
CA LYS A 157 17.33 3.20 -16.76
C LYS A 157 16.37 3.79 -17.78
N MET A 158 15.77 4.93 -17.44
CA MET A 158 14.81 5.63 -18.29
C MET A 158 15.41 6.92 -18.86
N LYS A 159 14.81 7.41 -19.94
CA LYS A 159 15.06 8.78 -20.38
C LYS A 159 14.47 9.75 -19.36
N PHE A 160 15.13 10.90 -19.19
CA PHE A 160 14.64 11.96 -18.30
C PHE A 160 13.15 12.27 -18.57
N GLY A 161 12.36 12.35 -17.50
CA GLY A 161 10.91 12.57 -17.57
C GLY A 161 10.09 11.37 -18.04
N LYS A 162 10.70 10.18 -18.22
CA LYS A 162 9.97 8.94 -18.49
C LYS A 162 9.97 8.06 -17.23
N ILE A 163 8.84 7.42 -16.96
CA ILE A 163 8.63 6.55 -15.81
C ILE A 163 8.05 5.23 -16.32
N ASN A 164 8.59 4.11 -15.85
CA ASN A 164 7.90 2.84 -15.99
C ASN A 164 6.91 2.70 -14.83
N ASN A 165 5.62 2.56 -15.14
CA ASN A 165 4.56 2.51 -14.13
C ASN A 165 4.34 1.09 -13.56
N SER A 166 5.06 0.07 -14.06
CA SER A 166 4.96 -1.29 -13.53
C SER A 166 5.39 -1.34 -12.06
N VAL A 167 4.66 -2.10 -11.27
CA VAL A 167 5.03 -2.40 -9.87
C VAL A 167 6.30 -3.25 -9.87
N GLY A 168 7.18 -3.03 -8.89
CA GLY A 168 8.46 -3.73 -8.85
C GLY A 168 9.58 -3.07 -9.67
N VAL A 169 9.26 -2.30 -10.70
CA VAL A 169 10.28 -1.61 -11.51
C VAL A 169 10.63 -0.26 -10.90
N ILE A 170 11.89 -0.11 -10.51
CA ILE A 170 12.45 1.17 -10.08
C ILE A 170 12.98 1.88 -11.32
N SER A 171 12.30 2.96 -11.73
CA SER A 171 12.74 3.76 -12.87
C SER A 171 13.74 4.82 -12.42
N TYR A 172 14.85 4.95 -13.11
CA TYR A 172 15.83 5.98 -12.79
C TYR A 172 16.40 6.67 -14.02
N SER A 173 16.78 7.93 -13.85
CA SER A 173 17.44 8.73 -14.87
C SER A 173 18.49 9.65 -14.25
N LYS A 174 19.57 9.92 -15.00
CA LYS A 174 20.61 10.87 -14.60
C LYS A 174 20.38 12.20 -15.29
N ASN A 175 20.43 13.29 -14.52
CA ASN A 175 20.37 14.66 -15.01
C ASN A 175 21.56 15.45 -14.41
N GLY A 176 22.62 15.67 -15.18
CA GLY A 176 23.86 16.24 -14.65
C GLY A 176 24.45 15.38 -13.52
N ASN A 177 24.61 15.96 -12.33
CA ASN A 177 25.08 15.28 -11.12
C ASN A 177 23.96 14.72 -10.24
N GLU A 178 22.72 14.81 -10.69
CA GLU A 178 21.53 14.38 -9.95
C GLU A 178 20.99 13.07 -10.51
N LEU A 179 20.65 12.15 -9.62
CA LEU A 179 19.95 10.91 -9.91
C LEU A 179 18.49 11.09 -9.55
N GLN A 180 17.59 10.96 -10.53
CA GLN A 180 16.16 10.95 -10.31
C GLN A 180 15.67 9.51 -10.31
N VAL A 181 14.94 9.14 -9.27
CA VAL A 181 14.46 7.78 -9.04
C VAL A 181 12.98 7.81 -8.73
N TYR A 182 12.23 6.90 -9.37
CA TYR A 182 10.80 6.73 -9.17
C TYR A 182 10.54 5.31 -8.68
N VAL A 183 9.93 5.20 -7.51
CA VAL A 183 9.69 3.93 -6.81
C VAL A 183 8.20 3.84 -6.46
N SER A 184 7.59 2.66 -6.60
CA SER A 184 6.22 2.44 -6.12
C SER A 184 6.17 2.38 -4.60
N GLY A 185 5.06 2.84 -4.01
CA GLY A 185 4.87 2.82 -2.56
C GLY A 185 5.03 1.43 -1.96
N GLN A 186 4.57 0.41 -2.65
CA GLN A 186 4.72 -0.97 -2.24
C GLN A 186 6.19 -1.39 -2.11
N VAL A 187 7.02 -1.08 -3.11
CA VAL A 187 8.46 -1.37 -3.07
C VAL A 187 9.12 -0.61 -1.91
N ILE A 188 8.75 0.66 -1.69
CA ILE A 188 9.27 1.44 -0.56
C ILE A 188 8.94 0.74 0.77
N LEU A 189 7.69 0.28 0.95
CA LEU A 189 7.29 -0.41 2.18
C LEU A 189 8.16 -1.64 2.45
N TYR A 190 8.36 -2.50 1.44
CA TYR A 190 9.19 -3.70 1.57
C TYR A 190 10.66 -3.36 1.84
N GLN A 191 11.20 -2.36 1.14
CA GLN A 191 12.57 -1.92 1.37
C GLN A 191 12.76 -1.32 2.77
N VAL A 192 11.77 -0.56 3.29
CA VAL A 192 11.79 -0.07 4.68
C VAL A 192 11.75 -1.23 5.68
N MET A 193 10.96 -2.26 5.41
CA MET A 193 10.95 -3.47 6.25
C MET A 193 12.32 -4.15 6.27
N GLY A 194 12.94 -4.32 5.09
CA GLY A 194 14.30 -4.84 4.97
C GLY A 194 15.30 -4.01 5.77
N LEU A 195 15.29 -2.68 5.60
CA LEU A 195 16.15 -1.77 6.39
C LEU A 195 15.99 -1.97 7.90
N LEU A 196 14.75 -2.06 8.38
CA LEU A 196 14.48 -2.26 9.81
C LEU A 196 14.95 -3.64 10.32
N SER A 197 15.14 -4.62 9.44
CA SER A 197 15.66 -5.94 9.81
C SER A 197 17.17 -5.92 10.08
N ILE A 198 17.91 -4.96 9.52
CA ILE A 198 19.36 -4.83 9.66
C ILE A 198 19.74 -4.48 11.11
N ASN A 199 20.60 -5.29 11.72
CA ASN A 199 20.95 -5.15 13.13
C ASN A 199 21.60 -3.80 13.46
N ASP A 200 22.49 -3.29 12.62
CA ASP A 200 23.18 -2.02 12.87
C ASP A 200 22.23 -0.81 12.67
N ILE A 201 21.32 -0.86 11.73
CA ILE A 201 20.24 0.13 11.60
C ILE A 201 19.41 0.17 12.88
N ARG A 202 19.01 -1.00 13.40
CA ARG A 202 18.26 -1.09 14.67
C ARG A 202 19.02 -0.52 15.86
N LYS A 203 20.32 -0.82 15.97
CA LYS A 203 21.17 -0.25 17.05
C LYS A 203 21.22 1.28 16.98
N GLN A 204 21.25 1.84 15.77
CA GLN A 204 21.26 3.29 15.59
C GLN A 204 19.88 3.90 15.85
N LEU A 205 18.80 3.25 15.40
CA LEU A 205 17.42 3.68 15.69
C LEU A 205 17.14 3.75 17.20
N ARG A 206 17.64 2.80 18.00
CA ARG A 206 17.48 2.81 19.46
C ARG A 206 18.11 4.03 20.15
N LYS A 207 19.06 4.70 19.50
CA LYS A 207 19.69 5.93 20.00
C LYS A 207 18.85 7.18 19.72
N LYS A 208 17.92 7.10 18.80
CA LYS A 208 17.00 8.20 18.46
C LYS A 208 15.92 8.31 19.52
N LYS A 209 15.45 9.52 19.76
CA LYS A 209 14.46 9.79 20.82
C LYS A 209 13.17 10.37 20.26
N ARG A 210 13.27 11.26 19.28
CA ARG A 210 12.11 11.95 18.71
C ARG A 210 11.68 11.28 17.42
N LEU A 211 10.39 11.36 17.11
CA LEU A 211 9.83 10.72 15.90
C LEU A 211 10.53 11.18 14.61
N TYR A 212 10.73 12.49 14.47
CA TYR A 212 11.39 13.03 13.28
C TYR A 212 12.83 12.51 13.13
N GLU A 213 13.55 12.26 14.23
CA GLU A 213 14.91 11.68 14.17
C GLU A 213 14.90 10.24 13.63
N HIS A 214 13.87 9.46 13.97
CA HIS A 214 13.69 8.12 13.43
C HIS A 214 13.36 8.18 11.94
N ILE A 215 12.39 9.02 11.56
CA ILE A 215 11.97 9.19 10.16
C ILE A 215 13.14 9.68 9.31
N ASP A 216 13.85 10.73 9.72
CA ASP A 216 14.98 11.30 8.99
C ASP A 216 16.13 10.29 8.86
N PHE A 217 16.38 9.51 9.90
CA PHE A 217 17.38 8.45 9.85
C PHE A 217 17.02 7.36 8.85
N VAL A 218 15.80 6.80 8.91
CA VAL A 218 15.34 5.76 7.98
C VAL A 218 15.34 6.30 6.54
N CYS A 219 14.84 7.52 6.34
CA CYS A 219 14.85 8.18 5.03
C CYS A 219 16.27 8.37 4.47
N GLY A 220 17.21 8.78 5.33
CA GLY A 220 18.62 8.92 4.96
C GLY A 220 19.26 7.59 4.57
N GLN A 221 19.05 6.52 5.35
CA GLN A 221 19.56 5.19 5.03
C GLN A 221 18.95 4.65 3.74
N TYR A 222 17.66 4.79 3.57
CA TYR A 222 16.96 4.39 2.35
C TYR A 222 17.55 5.07 1.10
N LYS A 223 17.71 6.41 1.15
CA LYS A 223 18.32 7.17 0.04
C LYS A 223 19.75 6.72 -0.25
N ASN A 224 20.55 6.50 0.78
CA ASN A 224 21.96 6.10 0.63
C ASN A 224 22.08 4.75 -0.07
N ILE A 225 21.32 3.74 0.36
CA ILE A 225 21.35 2.40 -0.24
C ILE A 225 20.88 2.47 -1.68
N LEU A 226 19.73 3.11 -1.93
CA LEU A 226 19.19 3.24 -3.29
C LEU A 226 20.17 3.98 -4.23
N HIS A 227 20.81 5.04 -3.72
CA HIS A 227 21.81 5.81 -4.46
C HIS A 227 23.01 4.93 -4.82
N HIS A 228 23.56 4.22 -3.86
CA HIS A 228 24.71 3.34 -4.06
C HIS A 228 24.40 2.24 -5.09
N THR A 229 23.31 1.50 -4.88
CA THR A 229 22.89 0.42 -5.79
C THR A 229 22.75 0.91 -7.25
N ILE A 230 22.15 2.09 -7.45
CA ILE A 230 21.98 2.62 -8.82
C ILE A 230 23.30 3.14 -9.38
N GLN A 231 24.16 3.76 -8.57
CA GLN A 231 25.49 4.20 -9.03
C GLN A 231 26.34 3.02 -9.51
N GLU A 232 26.32 1.90 -8.82
CA GLU A 232 27.01 0.67 -9.25
C GLU A 232 26.49 0.20 -10.60
N LYS A 233 25.17 0.14 -10.79
CA LYS A 233 24.55 -0.20 -12.07
C LYS A 233 24.86 0.81 -13.19
N LEU A 234 24.95 2.10 -12.88
CA LEU A 234 25.32 3.15 -13.83
C LEU A 234 26.80 3.17 -14.17
N LYS A 235 27.69 2.61 -13.35
CA LYS A 235 29.13 2.78 -13.40
C LYS A 235 29.54 4.25 -13.50
N SER A 236 28.86 5.11 -12.78
CA SER A 236 28.99 6.57 -12.88
C SER A 236 28.60 7.25 -11.57
N GLU A 237 29.43 8.16 -11.10
CA GLU A 237 29.15 8.91 -9.89
C GLU A 237 28.07 9.97 -10.10
N THR A 238 27.24 10.14 -9.07
CA THR A 238 26.27 11.22 -8.92
C THR A 238 26.33 11.73 -7.49
N ASN A 239 26.06 13.02 -7.28
CA ASN A 239 26.25 13.62 -5.94
C ASN A 239 24.97 13.66 -5.13
N THR A 240 23.81 13.65 -5.80
CA THR A 240 22.50 13.78 -5.15
C THR A 240 21.52 12.80 -5.73
N ILE A 241 20.57 12.37 -4.88
CA ILE A 241 19.47 11.53 -5.27
C ILE A 241 18.14 12.22 -4.93
N LEU A 242 17.26 12.31 -5.91
CA LEU A 242 15.86 12.68 -5.74
C LEU A 242 14.99 11.44 -5.92
N VAL A 243 14.27 11.07 -4.89
CA VAL A 243 13.37 9.92 -4.91
C VAL A 243 11.94 10.41 -4.89
N SER A 244 11.16 9.97 -5.86
CA SER A 244 9.73 10.26 -5.99
C SER A 244 8.91 8.98 -5.94
N VAL A 245 7.74 9.04 -5.35
CA VAL A 245 6.78 7.93 -5.34
C VAL A 245 5.94 7.99 -6.60
N LYS A 246 5.74 6.86 -7.27
CA LYS A 246 5.07 6.81 -8.57
C LYS A 246 3.58 7.17 -8.49
N GLU A 247 2.92 6.71 -7.45
CA GLU A 247 1.47 6.81 -7.28
C GLU A 247 1.00 8.17 -6.78
N ILE A 248 1.89 8.91 -6.09
CA ILE A 248 1.49 10.12 -5.38
C ILE A 248 2.61 11.15 -5.33
N ASN A 249 2.26 12.43 -5.44
CA ASN A 249 3.19 13.53 -5.30
C ASN A 249 3.32 13.97 -3.83
N VAL A 250 3.99 13.13 -3.04
CA VAL A 250 4.27 13.34 -1.62
C VAL A 250 5.78 13.21 -1.40
N GLU A 251 6.33 13.94 -0.44
CA GLU A 251 7.74 13.85 -0.12
C GLU A 251 8.12 12.46 0.41
N LEU A 252 9.27 11.93 0.02
CA LEU A 252 9.74 10.61 0.48
C LEU A 252 9.74 10.51 2.01
N ARG A 253 10.05 11.61 2.70
CA ARG A 253 10.05 11.67 4.16
C ARG A 253 8.67 11.32 4.75
N ASP A 254 7.62 11.85 4.16
CA ASP A 254 6.25 11.59 4.60
C ASP A 254 5.80 10.17 4.24
N VAL A 255 6.26 9.64 3.11
CA VAL A 255 6.05 8.25 2.72
C VAL A 255 6.75 7.28 3.69
N ILE A 256 7.97 7.59 4.12
CA ILE A 256 8.68 6.81 5.15
C ILE A 256 7.94 6.88 6.49
N ALA A 257 7.45 8.05 6.89
CA ALA A 257 6.64 8.20 8.11
C ALA A 257 5.38 7.33 8.03
N TYR A 258 4.71 7.36 6.89
CA TYR A 258 3.55 6.52 6.65
C TYR A 258 3.88 5.03 6.59
N SER A 259 5.04 4.65 6.05
CA SER A 259 5.51 3.26 6.08
C SER A 259 5.63 2.74 7.52
N LEU A 260 6.20 3.53 8.42
CA LEU A 260 6.28 3.15 9.84
C LEU A 260 4.89 3.02 10.48
N TYR A 261 3.97 3.91 10.13
CA TYR A 261 2.59 3.85 10.59
C TYR A 261 1.87 2.60 10.09
N MET A 262 2.03 2.27 8.80
CA MET A 262 1.51 1.06 8.18
C MET A 262 2.08 -0.21 8.83
N LEU A 263 3.38 -0.26 9.05
CA LEU A 263 4.04 -1.41 9.71
C LEU A 263 3.57 -1.61 11.15
N GLN A 264 3.21 -0.52 11.86
CA GLN A 264 2.57 -0.61 13.16
C GLN A 264 1.15 -1.19 13.05
N ALA A 265 0.36 -0.74 12.06
CA ALA A 265 -0.99 -1.24 11.81
C ALA A 265 -0.99 -2.73 11.43
N LEU A 266 0.02 -3.17 10.68
CA LEU A 266 0.27 -4.59 10.34
C LEU A 266 0.83 -5.39 11.51
N GLU A 267 1.04 -4.78 12.66
CA GLU A 267 1.66 -5.40 13.82
C GLU A 267 3.08 -5.96 13.61
N LEU A 268 3.80 -5.49 12.60
CA LEU A 268 5.17 -5.90 12.30
C LEU A 268 6.20 -5.15 13.15
N ILE A 269 5.87 -3.93 13.54
CA ILE A 269 6.68 -3.13 14.48
C ILE A 269 5.80 -2.63 15.62
N SER A 270 6.45 -2.27 16.73
CA SER A 270 5.84 -1.53 17.83
C SER A 270 6.48 -0.15 17.92
N ILE A 271 5.67 0.88 17.99
CA ILE A 271 6.13 2.25 18.22
C ILE A 271 5.57 2.67 19.56
N LEU A 272 6.45 2.72 20.58
CA LEU A 272 6.08 3.16 21.92
C LEU A 272 6.30 4.66 22.03
N LYS A 273 5.26 5.38 22.38
CA LYS A 273 5.26 6.82 22.60
C LYS A 273 5.15 7.09 24.10
N GLU A 274 6.20 7.64 24.68
CA GLU A 274 6.23 8.11 26.06
C GLU A 274 6.42 9.64 26.04
N LYS A 275 5.35 10.40 26.20
CA LYS A 275 5.33 11.88 26.01
C LYS A 275 5.78 12.25 24.60
N GLU A 276 6.95 12.85 24.46
CA GLU A 276 7.54 13.22 23.15
C GLU A 276 8.66 12.25 22.72
N LEU A 277 8.88 11.17 23.46
CA LEU A 277 9.91 10.18 23.17
C LEU A 277 9.29 8.97 22.47
N TYR A 278 9.96 8.51 21.44
CA TYR A 278 9.54 7.37 20.63
C TYR A 278 10.59 6.26 20.67
N LYS A 279 10.11 5.03 20.73
CA LYS A 279 10.97 3.83 20.63
C LYS A 279 10.35 2.91 19.58
N ILE A 280 11.13 2.52 18.60
CA ILE A 280 10.72 1.55 17.58
C ILE A 280 11.29 0.19 17.96
N GLY A 281 10.43 -0.79 18.13
CA GLY A 281 10.76 -2.18 18.35
C GLY A 281 10.23 -3.06 17.24
N LEU A 282 10.93 -4.13 16.88
CA LEU A 282 10.45 -5.13 15.93
C LEU A 282 9.64 -6.19 16.67
N LYS A 283 8.55 -6.63 16.09
CA LYS A 283 7.82 -7.81 16.56
C LYS A 283 8.36 -9.08 15.87
N ASN A 284 8.18 -10.22 16.50
CA ASN A 284 8.65 -11.52 15.96
C ASN A 284 8.06 -11.85 14.59
N ASN A 285 6.88 -11.35 14.30
CA ASN A 285 6.19 -11.55 13.02
C ASN A 285 6.95 -10.94 11.83
N LEU A 286 7.81 -9.92 12.03
CA LEU A 286 8.57 -9.33 10.95
C LEU A 286 9.55 -10.33 10.31
N GLY A 287 10.22 -11.15 11.14
CA GLY A 287 11.14 -12.19 10.62
C GLY A 287 10.42 -13.24 9.77
N ILE A 288 9.22 -13.65 10.19
CA ILE A 288 8.38 -14.60 9.42
C ILE A 288 7.95 -13.97 8.10
N PHE A 289 7.51 -12.72 8.14
CA PHE A 289 7.08 -12.00 6.94
C PHE A 289 8.24 -11.80 5.95
N LEU A 290 9.45 -11.50 6.43
CA LEU A 290 10.63 -11.36 5.58
C LEU A 290 11.05 -12.69 4.96
N SER A 291 10.96 -13.82 5.68
CA SER A 291 11.23 -15.14 5.11
C SER A 291 10.20 -15.54 4.03
N GLU A 292 8.94 -15.12 4.19
CA GLU A 292 7.92 -15.30 3.15
C GLU A 292 8.16 -14.40 1.93
N LEU A 293 8.84 -13.25 2.10
CA LEU A 293 9.28 -12.39 1.00
C LEU A 293 10.47 -12.97 0.23
N ASP A 294 11.42 -13.61 0.94
CA ASP A 294 12.56 -14.30 0.29
C ASP A 294 12.09 -15.37 -0.69
N ASP A 295 10.96 -16.03 -0.39
CA ASP A 295 10.33 -17.01 -1.31
C ASP A 295 9.65 -16.33 -2.53
N ILE A 296 9.40 -15.01 -2.48
CA ILE A 296 8.73 -14.21 -3.51
C ILE A 296 9.74 -13.46 -4.39
N VAL A 297 10.91 -13.12 -3.84
CA VAL A 297 11.99 -12.44 -4.55
C VAL A 297 12.78 -13.50 -5.33
N SER A 298 12.90 -13.34 -6.65
CA SER A 298 13.65 -14.29 -7.47
C SER A 298 15.14 -14.33 -7.10
N GLU A 299 15.81 -15.48 -7.30
CA GLU A 299 17.23 -15.69 -6.95
C GLU A 299 18.19 -14.66 -7.61
N GLU A 300 17.77 -14.03 -8.72
CA GLU A 300 18.56 -13.00 -9.41
C GLU A 300 18.58 -11.64 -8.67
N ASP A 301 17.63 -11.39 -7.75
CA ASP A 301 17.51 -10.13 -6.99
C ASP A 301 18.07 -10.22 -5.57
N ASN A 302 18.65 -11.36 -5.19
CA ASN A 302 19.33 -11.55 -3.89
C ASN A 302 20.48 -10.56 -3.65
N GLU A 303 21.03 -9.92 -4.68
CA GLU A 303 22.08 -8.89 -4.53
C GLU A 303 21.63 -7.73 -3.62
N ILE A 304 20.33 -7.36 -3.63
CA ILE A 304 19.84 -6.29 -2.76
C ILE A 304 19.68 -6.78 -1.32
N LEU A 305 19.20 -8.01 -1.15
CA LEU A 305 19.06 -8.62 0.17
C LEU A 305 20.41 -9.05 0.75
N GLU A 306 21.33 -9.56 -0.07
CA GLU A 306 22.70 -9.85 0.35
C GLU A 306 23.45 -8.59 0.76
N PHE A 307 23.33 -7.50 -0.01
CA PHE A 307 23.89 -6.20 0.33
C PHE A 307 23.30 -5.61 1.63
N LEU A 308 22.04 -5.96 1.92
CA LEU A 308 21.40 -5.56 3.18
C LEU A 308 21.84 -6.43 4.37
N ASN A 309 22.45 -7.59 4.13
CA ASN A 309 22.90 -8.54 5.16
C ASN A 309 24.41 -8.48 5.46
N GLU A 310 25.23 -7.92 4.54
CA GLU A 310 26.64 -7.57 4.77
C GLU A 310 26.75 -6.23 5.55
#